data_905659f3d937aeaf41ff383c22c19738
#
_entry.id   905659f3d937aeaf41ff383c22c19738
#
_cell.length_a   1.000
_cell.length_b   1.000
_cell.length_c   1.000
_cell.angle_alpha   90.00
_cell.angle_beta   90.00
_cell.angle_gamma   90.00
#
_symmetry.space_group_name_H-M   'P 1'
#
loop_
_entity.id
_entity.type
_entity.pdbx_description
1 polymer ?
#
loop_
_entity_poly.entity_id
_entity_poly.type
_entity_poly.pdbx_seq_one_letter_code
_entity_poly.pdbx_strand_id
1 'polypeptide(L)'
;MLRDMSHAKPTDDTIAILETASQLRNLGWGAYFWDQVEATELEQSPPVRITQVHRNTLHIQGANLDLMIPSLHDVTVGDWLLFNREDPRSSQLLERKSLIKRRAPGHDRKEQLIAANLDTAFIVSSCNNDFSVARLERYIAMAHEADVTPVIVLTKIDLAKNIVEFVSKAKAISKRVAVVSLNARDPSASSYLFQWCQPGQTVAFLGSSGVGKSTLANTLAGNETIETQEVRASDDKGRHTTTGRQLHIMPSGCAVLDTPGMRELQLTDVSIGLEETFADLHALRQNCRFNDCAHDKEPDCAVQAAITSGKVDVPRMQRWLKLVAEDVENTKILAKRRMREKSKNKNVKSVRKHSLKK
;
A
#
# COMPACT_ATOMS: atom_id res chain seq x y z
N MET A 1 25.64 23.27 46.99
CA MET A 1 24.27 22.78 47.37
C MET A 1 23.58 22.36 46.07
N LEU A 2 23.80 21.13 45.65
CA LEU A 2 23.05 20.52 44.54
C LEU A 2 21.82 19.87 45.15
N ARG A 3 20.63 20.43 44.85
CA ARG A 3 19.35 19.88 45.31
C ARG A 3 19.06 18.57 44.57
N ASP A 4 18.87 17.56 45.38
CA ASP A 4 18.36 16.23 45.10
C ASP A 4 17.03 16.34 44.31
N MET A 5 17.01 16.09 43.02
CA MET A 5 15.79 15.89 42.27
C MET A 5 15.38 14.43 42.48
N SER A 6 14.64 14.22 43.58
CA SER A 6 13.97 12.95 43.84
C SER A 6 13.09 12.58 42.63
N HIS A 7 13.40 11.48 41.99
CA HIS A 7 12.56 10.85 40.97
C HIS A 7 11.26 10.39 41.65
N ALA A 8 10.22 11.22 41.63
CA ALA A 8 8.90 10.78 41.99
C ALA A 8 8.49 9.64 41.08
N LYS A 9 8.14 8.48 41.65
CA LYS A 9 7.57 7.37 40.87
C LYS A 9 6.29 7.86 40.19
N PRO A 10 6.06 7.52 38.89
CA PRO A 10 4.82 7.89 38.22
C PRO A 10 3.63 7.30 38.97
N THR A 11 2.54 8.06 39.04
CA THR A 11 1.28 7.58 39.64
C THR A 11 0.65 6.50 38.76
N ASP A 12 -0.23 5.66 39.31
CA ASP A 12 -0.92 4.61 38.52
C ASP A 12 -1.69 5.20 37.36
N ASP A 13 -2.29 6.38 37.49
CA ASP A 13 -2.94 7.09 36.37
C ASP A 13 -1.97 7.50 35.30
N THR A 14 -0.77 7.97 35.67
CA THR A 14 0.28 8.33 34.69
C THR A 14 0.77 7.10 33.93
N ILE A 15 0.90 5.95 34.61
CA ILE A 15 1.29 4.69 33.99
C ILE A 15 0.22 4.24 32.99
N ALA A 16 -1.07 4.27 33.35
CA ALA A 16 -2.18 3.89 32.48
C ALA A 16 -2.27 4.77 31.22
N ILE A 17 -2.02 6.07 31.34
CA ILE A 17 -1.99 7.00 30.18
C ILE A 17 -0.82 6.65 29.26
N LEU A 18 0.36 6.39 29.79
CA LEU A 18 1.56 6.03 29.00
C LEU A 18 1.38 4.69 28.28
N GLU A 19 0.77 3.70 28.94
CA GLU A 19 0.47 2.40 28.35
C GLU A 19 -0.53 2.53 27.19
N THR A 20 -1.59 3.30 27.39
CA THR A 20 -2.59 3.61 26.35
C THR A 20 -1.95 4.27 25.15
N ALA A 21 -1.12 5.29 25.37
CA ALA A 21 -0.40 5.98 24.30
C ALA A 21 0.58 5.06 23.57
N SER A 22 1.27 4.17 24.29
CA SER A 22 2.18 3.19 23.74
C SER A 22 1.47 2.16 22.85
N GLN A 23 0.32 1.64 23.29
CA GLN A 23 -0.51 0.71 22.52
C GLN A 23 -0.99 1.34 21.21
N LEU A 24 -1.53 2.56 21.26
CA LEU A 24 -1.96 3.29 20.07
C LEU A 24 -0.80 3.57 19.12
N ARG A 25 0.37 3.95 19.65
CA ARG A 25 1.57 4.18 18.85
C ARG A 25 2.01 2.91 18.12
N ASN A 26 2.01 1.75 18.77
CA ASN A 26 2.35 0.47 18.15
C ASN A 26 1.36 0.08 17.06
N LEU A 27 0.10 0.51 17.19
CA LEU A 27 -0.91 0.38 16.13
C LEU A 27 -0.72 1.41 15.00
N GLY A 28 0.21 2.36 15.10
CA GLY A 28 0.49 3.38 14.07
C GLY A 28 -0.25 4.70 14.27
N TRP A 29 -0.81 4.96 15.47
CA TRP A 29 -1.37 6.26 15.81
C TRP A 29 -0.25 7.29 15.98
N GLY A 30 -0.25 8.35 15.19
CA GLY A 30 0.79 9.37 15.19
C GLY A 30 0.24 10.77 14.92
N ALA A 31 1.13 11.75 14.73
CA ALA A 31 0.78 13.17 14.57
C ALA A 31 -0.33 13.40 13.54
N TYR A 32 -0.24 12.74 12.38
CA TYR A 32 -1.25 12.85 11.32
C TYR A 32 -2.69 12.60 11.80
N PHE A 33 -2.89 11.67 12.71
CA PHE A 33 -4.22 11.36 13.26
C PHE A 33 -4.58 12.23 14.46
N TRP A 34 -3.58 12.66 15.25
CA TRP A 34 -3.78 13.62 16.31
C TRP A 34 -4.31 14.95 15.80
N ASP A 35 -3.86 15.39 14.63
CA ASP A 35 -4.28 16.66 14.01
C ASP A 35 -5.75 16.63 13.51
N GLN A 36 -6.39 15.48 13.48
CA GLN A 36 -7.76 15.29 12.99
C GLN A 36 -8.82 15.24 14.11
N VAL A 37 -8.42 15.19 15.38
CA VAL A 37 -9.32 14.90 16.50
C VAL A 37 -9.10 15.86 17.64
N GLU A 38 -10.17 16.12 18.40
CA GLU A 38 -10.09 16.87 19.64
C GLU A 38 -10.03 15.91 20.84
N ALA A 39 -9.40 16.36 21.95
CA ALA A 39 -9.25 15.53 23.15
C ALA A 39 -10.61 15.06 23.72
N THR A 40 -11.63 15.91 23.65
CA THR A 40 -13.00 15.61 24.11
C THR A 40 -13.68 14.51 23.29
N GLU A 41 -13.35 14.40 21.99
CA GLU A 41 -13.88 13.33 21.13
C GLU A 41 -13.29 11.98 21.49
N LEU A 42 -12.01 11.94 21.88
CA LEU A 42 -11.31 10.70 22.25
C LEU A 42 -11.84 10.06 23.53
N GLU A 43 -12.36 10.85 24.46
CA GLU A 43 -12.99 10.33 25.68
C GLU A 43 -14.28 9.58 25.37
N GLN A 44 -15.06 10.06 24.41
CA GLN A 44 -16.35 9.48 24.03
C GLN A 44 -16.19 8.39 22.96
N SER A 45 -15.26 8.58 22.02
CA SER A 45 -15.05 7.73 20.85
C SER A 45 -13.57 7.38 20.71
N PRO A 46 -13.08 6.33 21.40
CA PRO A 46 -11.67 5.97 21.37
C PRO A 46 -11.20 5.60 19.95
N PRO A 47 -9.95 5.95 19.60
CA PRO A 47 -9.40 5.60 18.29
C PRO A 47 -9.13 4.10 18.22
N VAL A 48 -9.59 3.48 17.14
CA VAL A 48 -9.35 2.07 16.83
C VAL A 48 -8.89 1.89 15.41
N ARG A 49 -8.01 0.92 15.17
CA ARG A 49 -7.51 0.55 13.86
C ARG A 49 -8.20 -0.70 13.35
N ILE A 50 -8.61 -0.73 12.08
CA ILE A 50 -9.13 -1.93 11.42
C ILE A 50 -7.94 -2.84 11.11
N THR A 51 -7.87 -3.99 11.79
CA THR A 51 -6.79 -4.97 11.62
C THR A 51 -7.16 -6.11 10.70
N GLN A 52 -8.47 -6.43 10.54
CA GLN A 52 -8.94 -7.44 9.59
C GLN A 52 -10.27 -7.03 8.97
N VAL A 53 -10.45 -7.40 7.71
CA VAL A 53 -11.71 -7.18 6.98
C VAL A 53 -12.24 -8.54 6.53
N HIS A 54 -13.40 -8.90 7.03
CA HIS A 54 -14.19 -10.07 6.64
C HIS A 54 -15.41 -9.65 5.80
N ARG A 55 -16.16 -10.63 5.29
CA ARG A 55 -17.32 -10.36 4.44
C ARG A 55 -18.39 -9.50 5.12
N ASN A 56 -18.68 -9.76 6.40
CA ASN A 56 -19.76 -9.12 7.16
C ASN A 56 -19.28 -8.46 8.46
N THR A 57 -18.01 -8.58 8.80
CA THR A 57 -17.45 -8.08 10.06
C THR A 57 -16.07 -7.48 9.83
N LEU A 58 -15.67 -6.61 10.75
CA LEU A 58 -14.35 -6.01 10.86
C LEU A 58 -13.77 -6.39 12.20
N HIS A 59 -12.48 -6.69 12.24
CA HIS A 59 -11.73 -6.77 13.48
C HIS A 59 -11.05 -5.41 13.72
N ILE A 60 -11.29 -4.84 14.89
CA ILE A 60 -10.74 -3.54 15.29
C ILE A 60 -9.89 -3.68 16.54
N GLN A 61 -8.79 -2.95 16.59
CA GLN A 61 -7.90 -2.87 17.75
C GLN A 61 -7.65 -1.41 18.13
N GLY A 62 -7.61 -1.15 19.44
CA GLY A 62 -7.28 0.14 20.04
C GLY A 62 -6.60 -0.05 21.37
N ALA A 63 -6.40 1.02 22.14
CA ALA A 63 -5.90 0.90 23.51
C ALA A 63 -6.92 0.14 24.35
N ASN A 64 -6.52 -1.03 24.86
CA ASN A 64 -7.38 -1.94 25.64
C ASN A 64 -8.69 -2.35 24.94
N LEU A 65 -8.70 -2.32 23.59
CA LEU A 65 -9.82 -2.72 22.77
C LEU A 65 -9.38 -3.73 21.71
N ASP A 66 -10.08 -4.85 21.63
CA ASP A 66 -9.90 -5.90 20.64
C ASP A 66 -11.26 -6.53 20.38
N LEU A 67 -11.93 -6.13 19.28
CA LEU A 67 -13.34 -6.42 19.06
C LEU A 67 -13.65 -6.76 17.60
N MET A 68 -14.69 -7.58 17.43
CA MET A 68 -15.35 -7.78 16.15
C MET A 68 -16.60 -6.91 16.07
N ILE A 69 -16.71 -6.10 15.02
CA ILE A 69 -17.86 -5.24 14.76
C ILE A 69 -18.51 -5.56 13.41
N PRO A 70 -19.77 -5.16 13.18
CA PRO A 70 -20.39 -5.26 11.85
C PRO A 70 -19.59 -4.49 10.79
N SER A 71 -19.61 -4.97 9.53
CA SER A 71 -18.92 -4.29 8.44
C SER A 71 -19.49 -2.88 8.21
N LEU A 72 -18.59 -1.94 7.95
CA LEU A 72 -18.89 -0.57 7.57
C LEU A 72 -18.70 -0.41 6.05
N HIS A 73 -19.31 0.65 5.47
CA HIS A 73 -19.10 0.99 4.07
C HIS A 73 -17.80 1.78 3.89
N ASP A 74 -17.15 1.57 2.75
CA ASP A 74 -15.98 2.33 2.31
C ASP A 74 -14.76 2.29 3.26
N VAL A 75 -14.62 1.21 4.03
CA VAL A 75 -13.48 0.97 4.90
C VAL A 75 -12.63 -0.22 4.43
N THR A 76 -11.37 -0.21 4.86
CA THR A 76 -10.43 -1.30 4.55
C THR A 76 -9.47 -1.55 5.72
N VAL A 77 -8.64 -2.58 5.61
CA VAL A 77 -7.60 -2.86 6.61
C VAL A 77 -6.61 -1.69 6.68
N GLY A 78 -6.24 -1.32 7.89
CA GLY A 78 -5.37 -0.18 8.19
C GLY A 78 -6.08 1.14 8.44
N ASP A 79 -7.39 1.24 8.16
CA ASP A 79 -8.18 2.44 8.48
C ASP A 79 -8.26 2.70 9.98
N TRP A 80 -8.34 3.98 10.34
CA TRP A 80 -8.60 4.44 11.69
C TRP A 80 -10.02 4.96 11.82
N LEU A 81 -10.68 4.60 12.93
CA LEU A 81 -12.02 5.04 13.28
C LEU A 81 -12.00 5.70 14.65
N LEU A 82 -12.81 6.72 14.84
CA LEU A 82 -13.33 7.10 16.15
C LEU A 82 -14.51 6.18 16.46
N PHE A 83 -14.31 5.26 17.38
CA PHE A 83 -15.21 4.13 17.61
C PHE A 83 -16.38 4.54 18.52
N ASN A 84 -17.60 4.45 17.98
CA ASN A 84 -18.81 4.63 18.78
C ASN A 84 -19.19 3.28 19.42
N ARG A 85 -19.12 3.20 20.75
CA ARG A 85 -19.42 1.97 21.50
C ARG A 85 -20.89 1.62 21.51
N GLU A 86 -21.79 2.62 21.46
CA GLU A 86 -23.24 2.43 21.51
C GLU A 86 -23.77 1.98 20.14
N ASP A 87 -23.30 2.59 19.06
CA ASP A 87 -23.62 2.19 17.70
C ASP A 87 -22.34 2.10 16.83
N PRO A 88 -21.75 0.91 16.73
CA PRO A 88 -20.55 0.70 15.90
C PRO A 88 -20.68 1.17 14.45
N ARG A 89 -21.91 1.22 13.91
CA ARG A 89 -22.14 1.66 12.52
C ARG A 89 -22.04 3.16 12.33
N SER A 90 -22.16 3.92 13.39
CA SER A 90 -21.98 5.38 13.41
C SER A 90 -20.54 5.81 13.73
N SER A 91 -19.59 4.86 13.84
CA SER A 91 -18.17 5.17 14.00
C SER A 91 -17.67 6.02 12.84
N GLN A 92 -16.86 7.04 13.14
CA GLN A 92 -16.34 7.99 12.15
C GLN A 92 -15.02 7.50 11.56
N LEU A 93 -14.94 7.42 10.25
CA LEU A 93 -13.70 7.15 9.52
C LEU A 93 -12.83 8.42 9.49
N LEU A 94 -11.57 8.30 9.91
CA LEU A 94 -10.57 9.37 9.81
C LEU A 94 -9.97 9.46 8.39
N GLU A 95 -9.44 10.62 8.06
CA GLU A 95 -8.72 10.80 6.79
C GLU A 95 -7.50 9.89 6.71
N ARG A 96 -7.33 9.31 5.54
CA ARG A 96 -6.24 8.38 5.25
C ARG A 96 -5.01 9.14 4.80
N LYS A 97 -3.82 8.80 5.34
CA LYS A 97 -2.56 9.33 4.83
C LYS A 97 -2.11 8.64 3.54
N SER A 98 -2.58 7.40 3.31
CA SER A 98 -2.29 6.64 2.10
C SER A 98 -3.40 5.64 1.82
N LEU A 99 -3.64 5.29 0.53
CA LEU A 99 -4.68 4.35 0.15
C LEU A 99 -4.30 3.54 -1.09
N ILE A 100 -4.10 2.24 -0.92
CA ILE A 100 -3.98 1.31 -2.04
C ILE A 100 -5.35 0.79 -2.44
N LYS A 101 -5.68 0.93 -3.71
CA LYS A 101 -6.90 0.45 -4.32
C LYS A 101 -6.62 -0.30 -5.62
N ARG A 102 -7.52 -1.20 -6.01
CA ARG A 102 -7.43 -1.92 -7.28
C ARG A 102 -8.80 -2.06 -7.93
N ARG A 103 -8.81 -2.51 -9.16
CA ARG A 103 -10.04 -3.03 -9.79
C ARG A 103 -10.36 -4.43 -9.27
N ALA A 104 -11.62 -4.66 -8.92
CA ALA A 104 -12.09 -6.01 -8.67
C ALA A 104 -11.99 -6.86 -9.94
N PRO A 105 -11.58 -8.13 -9.87
CA PRO A 105 -11.62 -9.03 -11.00
C PRO A 105 -13.06 -9.28 -11.45
N GLY A 106 -13.29 -9.53 -12.75
CA GLY A 106 -14.62 -9.82 -13.33
C GLY A 106 -15.21 -8.71 -14.18
N HIS A 107 -16.47 -8.90 -14.63
CA HIS A 107 -17.17 -7.97 -15.51
C HIS A 107 -17.64 -6.70 -14.79
N ASP A 108 -17.93 -6.77 -13.49
CA ASP A 108 -18.34 -5.64 -12.63
C ASP A 108 -17.13 -5.06 -11.88
N ARG A 109 -16.20 -4.51 -12.62
CA ARG A 109 -14.90 -4.01 -12.12
C ARG A 109 -15.06 -2.78 -11.22
N LYS A 110 -15.69 -2.93 -10.06
CA LYS A 110 -15.74 -1.88 -9.02
C LYS A 110 -14.36 -1.64 -8.46
N GLU A 111 -14.11 -0.41 -8.06
CA GLU A 111 -12.94 -0.07 -7.26
C GLU A 111 -13.00 -0.84 -5.93
N GLN A 112 -11.91 -1.52 -5.59
CA GLN A 112 -11.78 -2.28 -4.35
C GLN A 112 -10.66 -1.68 -3.52
N LEU A 113 -11.00 -1.20 -2.33
CA LEU A 113 -10.02 -0.75 -1.37
C LEU A 113 -9.19 -1.96 -0.89
N ILE A 114 -7.88 -1.83 -0.88
CA ILE A 114 -6.97 -2.91 -0.51
C ILE A 114 -6.39 -2.70 0.87
N ALA A 115 -5.80 -1.53 1.11
CA ALA A 115 -5.16 -1.17 2.35
C ALA A 115 -5.06 0.34 2.50
N ALA A 116 -5.13 0.82 3.73
CA ALA A 116 -4.96 2.23 4.06
C ALA A 116 -3.84 2.42 5.08
N ASN A 117 -3.31 3.64 5.11
CA ASN A 117 -2.36 4.09 6.13
C ASN A 117 -1.07 3.26 6.18
N LEU A 118 -0.56 2.91 4.98
CA LEU A 118 0.77 2.32 4.81
C LEU A 118 1.84 3.41 4.76
N ASP A 119 2.99 3.14 5.38
CA ASP A 119 4.18 3.99 5.29
C ASP A 119 5.11 3.54 4.17
N THR A 120 5.35 2.23 4.07
CA THR A 120 6.33 1.66 3.14
C THR A 120 5.79 0.45 2.40
N ALA A 121 6.04 0.40 1.10
CA ALA A 121 5.81 -0.75 0.25
C ALA A 121 7.15 -1.40 -0.13
N PHE A 122 7.45 -2.58 0.42
CA PHE A 122 8.58 -3.38 -0.01
C PHE A 122 8.25 -4.11 -1.30
N ILE A 123 8.83 -3.64 -2.40
CA ILE A 123 8.68 -4.21 -3.74
C ILE A 123 9.70 -5.33 -3.90
N VAL A 124 9.26 -6.57 -3.65
CA VAL A 124 10.13 -7.74 -3.58
C VAL A 124 10.30 -8.38 -4.95
N SER A 125 11.55 -8.57 -5.35
CA SER A 125 11.92 -9.30 -6.57
C SER A 125 13.09 -10.24 -6.29
N SER A 126 13.07 -11.43 -6.87
CA SER A 126 14.18 -12.38 -6.73
C SER A 126 15.26 -12.15 -7.79
N CYS A 127 16.53 -12.35 -7.41
CA CYS A 127 17.70 -12.26 -8.31
C CYS A 127 17.81 -13.53 -9.20
N ASN A 128 16.82 -13.75 -10.07
CA ASN A 128 16.75 -14.87 -11.00
C ASN A 128 16.02 -14.48 -12.28
N ASN A 129 15.61 -15.45 -13.10
CA ASN A 129 14.91 -15.23 -14.36
C ASN A 129 13.54 -14.53 -14.22
N ASP A 130 12.97 -14.45 -13.01
CA ASP A 130 11.73 -13.70 -12.75
C ASP A 130 11.96 -12.19 -12.52
N PHE A 131 13.22 -11.73 -12.49
CA PHE A 131 13.52 -10.30 -12.35
C PHE A 131 13.02 -9.50 -13.56
N SER A 132 12.27 -8.43 -13.30
CA SER A 132 11.69 -7.58 -14.35
C SER A 132 11.65 -6.12 -13.93
N VAL A 133 12.45 -5.29 -14.62
CA VAL A 133 12.46 -3.82 -14.43
C VAL A 133 11.07 -3.23 -14.65
N ALA A 134 10.35 -3.65 -15.69
CA ALA A 134 9.01 -3.17 -16.00
C ALA A 134 8.00 -3.45 -14.88
N ARG A 135 8.15 -4.60 -14.18
CA ARG A 135 7.31 -4.94 -13.04
C ARG A 135 7.65 -4.10 -11.81
N LEU A 136 8.94 -3.84 -11.57
CA LEU A 136 9.39 -2.94 -10.50
C LEU A 136 8.87 -1.52 -10.73
N GLU A 137 9.02 -0.97 -11.93
CA GLU A 137 8.51 0.35 -12.31
C GLU A 137 7.00 0.46 -12.09
N ARG A 138 6.24 -0.58 -12.42
CA ARG A 138 4.80 -0.66 -12.18
C ARG A 138 4.44 -0.56 -10.69
N TYR A 139 5.09 -1.36 -9.84
CA TYR A 139 4.82 -1.33 -8.40
C TYR A 139 5.27 -0.02 -7.75
N ILE A 140 6.36 0.57 -8.22
CA ILE A 140 6.82 1.88 -7.76
C ILE A 140 5.77 2.95 -8.09
N ALA A 141 5.27 3.00 -9.32
CA ALA A 141 4.22 3.94 -9.71
C ALA A 141 2.96 3.80 -8.87
N MET A 142 2.56 2.57 -8.56
CA MET A 142 1.40 2.33 -7.69
C MET A 142 1.63 2.75 -6.24
N ALA A 143 2.85 2.58 -5.72
CA ALA A 143 3.18 3.01 -4.37
C ALA A 143 3.18 4.55 -4.28
N HIS A 144 3.79 5.23 -5.25
CA HIS A 144 3.76 6.70 -5.31
C HIS A 144 2.34 7.25 -5.44
N GLU A 145 1.50 6.66 -6.30
CA GLU A 145 0.09 7.09 -6.45
C GLU A 145 -0.71 6.95 -5.15
N ALA A 146 -0.33 6.00 -4.30
CA ALA A 146 -0.98 5.74 -3.02
C ALA A 146 -0.38 6.55 -1.86
N ASP A 147 0.58 7.46 -2.10
CA ASP A 147 1.37 8.17 -1.08
C ASP A 147 2.13 7.20 -0.14
N VAL A 148 2.64 6.09 -0.70
CA VAL A 148 3.41 5.07 0.03
C VAL A 148 4.85 5.07 -0.45
N THR A 149 5.82 5.10 0.47
CA THR A 149 7.25 5.05 0.13
C THR A 149 7.64 3.70 -0.47
N PRO A 150 8.09 3.61 -1.74
CA PRO A 150 8.56 2.36 -2.33
C PRO A 150 10.00 2.05 -1.91
N VAL A 151 10.25 0.77 -1.61
CA VAL A 151 11.61 0.23 -1.38
C VAL A 151 11.76 -1.06 -2.16
N ILE A 152 12.73 -1.14 -3.05
CA ILE A 152 13.03 -2.38 -3.79
C ILE A 152 13.82 -3.32 -2.88
N VAL A 153 13.31 -4.55 -2.71
CA VAL A 153 13.99 -5.61 -1.98
C VAL A 153 14.33 -6.76 -2.92
N LEU A 154 15.63 -6.92 -3.19
CA LEU A 154 16.17 -8.00 -4.01
C LEU A 154 16.49 -9.20 -3.11
N THR A 155 15.80 -10.31 -3.36
CA THR A 155 15.94 -11.54 -2.56
C THR A 155 16.68 -12.64 -3.32
N LYS A 156 16.94 -13.76 -2.63
CA LYS A 156 17.64 -14.93 -3.19
C LYS A 156 19.02 -14.59 -3.76
N ILE A 157 19.70 -13.65 -3.11
CA ILE A 157 21.04 -13.24 -3.52
C ILE A 157 22.07 -14.37 -3.43
N ASP A 158 21.82 -15.31 -2.50
CA ASP A 158 22.59 -16.55 -2.30
C ASP A 158 22.56 -17.49 -3.51
N LEU A 159 21.53 -17.38 -4.36
CA LEU A 159 21.38 -18.19 -5.58
C LEU A 159 21.80 -17.46 -6.86
N ALA A 160 22.10 -16.17 -6.77
CA ALA A 160 22.40 -15.34 -7.92
C ALA A 160 23.88 -15.44 -8.34
N LYS A 161 24.13 -15.68 -9.63
CA LYS A 161 25.49 -15.71 -10.20
C LYS A 161 26.15 -14.32 -10.25
N ASN A 162 25.34 -13.27 -10.47
CA ASN A 162 25.81 -11.89 -10.62
C ASN A 162 24.81 -10.91 -9.96
N ILE A 163 24.98 -10.70 -8.67
CA ILE A 163 24.12 -9.79 -7.86
C ILE A 163 24.28 -8.34 -8.35
N VAL A 164 25.48 -7.93 -8.72
CA VAL A 164 25.82 -6.54 -9.10
C VAL A 164 24.95 -6.09 -10.27
N GLU A 165 24.67 -6.96 -11.23
CA GLU A 165 23.81 -6.66 -12.39
C GLU A 165 22.36 -6.35 -11.98
N PHE A 166 21.78 -7.17 -11.07
CA PHE A 166 20.41 -6.95 -10.57
C PHE A 166 20.31 -5.65 -9.79
N VAL A 167 21.28 -5.39 -8.90
CA VAL A 167 21.34 -4.15 -8.10
C VAL A 167 21.48 -2.94 -9.01
N SER A 168 22.36 -2.99 -10.01
CA SER A 168 22.57 -1.90 -10.98
C SER A 168 21.29 -1.60 -11.76
N LYS A 169 20.62 -2.63 -12.30
CA LYS A 169 19.34 -2.48 -13.02
C LYS A 169 18.24 -1.90 -12.12
N ALA A 170 18.15 -2.33 -10.85
CA ALA A 170 17.17 -1.81 -9.91
C ALA A 170 17.45 -0.34 -9.56
N LYS A 171 18.70 0.02 -9.25
CA LYS A 171 19.10 1.40 -8.96
C LYS A 171 18.93 2.36 -10.14
N ALA A 172 19.01 1.86 -11.36
CA ALA A 172 18.80 2.66 -12.59
C ALA A 172 17.33 3.09 -12.78
N ILE A 173 16.38 2.46 -12.08
CA ILE A 173 14.95 2.82 -12.18
C ILE A 173 14.71 4.24 -11.64
N SER A 174 15.18 4.50 -10.41
CA SER A 174 15.04 5.81 -9.78
C SER A 174 16.12 6.02 -8.73
N LYS A 175 16.70 7.22 -8.71
CA LYS A 175 17.67 7.62 -7.66
C LYS A 175 17.01 7.86 -6.30
N ARG A 176 15.68 8.02 -6.26
CA ARG A 176 14.89 8.30 -5.06
C ARG A 176 14.39 7.03 -4.37
N VAL A 177 14.42 5.88 -5.06
CA VAL A 177 13.93 4.61 -4.52
C VAL A 177 15.10 3.83 -3.94
N ALA A 178 15.00 3.48 -2.67
CA ALA A 178 16.00 2.66 -2.00
C ALA A 178 16.01 1.23 -2.56
N VAL A 179 17.22 0.64 -2.68
CA VAL A 179 17.41 -0.73 -3.12
C VAL A 179 18.18 -1.49 -2.04
N VAL A 180 17.57 -2.52 -1.50
CA VAL A 180 18.14 -3.44 -0.50
C VAL A 180 18.30 -4.81 -1.15
N SER A 181 19.43 -5.48 -0.93
CA SER A 181 19.66 -6.85 -1.39
C SER A 181 19.98 -7.74 -0.18
N LEU A 182 19.26 -8.86 -0.06
CA LEU A 182 19.38 -9.74 1.10
C LEU A 182 18.97 -11.18 0.78
N ASN A 183 19.39 -12.11 1.64
CA ASN A 183 18.80 -13.45 1.68
C ASN A 183 17.66 -13.45 2.69
N ALA A 184 16.42 -13.64 2.21
CA ALA A 184 15.22 -13.60 3.05
C ALA A 184 15.18 -14.69 4.15
N ARG A 185 16.00 -15.75 4.03
CA ARG A 185 16.11 -16.83 5.02
C ARG A 185 17.14 -16.54 6.12
N ASP A 186 17.96 -15.52 5.93
CA ASP A 186 18.96 -15.14 6.91
C ASP A 186 18.27 -14.39 8.06
N PRO A 187 18.44 -14.81 9.32
CA PRO A 187 17.89 -14.09 10.48
C PRO A 187 18.29 -12.61 10.53
N SER A 188 19.47 -12.25 9.99
CA SER A 188 19.92 -10.86 9.90
C SER A 188 19.16 -10.03 8.85
N ALA A 189 18.31 -10.64 8.00
CA ALA A 189 17.56 -9.92 6.97
C ALA A 189 16.66 -8.81 7.54
N SER A 190 16.16 -8.98 8.76
CA SER A 190 15.37 -7.96 9.46
C SER A 190 16.17 -6.68 9.70
N SER A 191 17.47 -6.76 9.97
CA SER A 191 18.32 -5.59 10.23
C SER A 191 18.45 -4.66 9.01
N TYR A 192 18.43 -5.23 7.79
CA TYR A 192 18.46 -4.44 6.55
C TYR A 192 17.17 -3.65 6.30
N LEU A 193 16.05 -4.07 6.89
CA LEU A 193 14.74 -3.43 6.74
C LEU A 193 14.38 -2.57 7.95
N PHE A 194 15.19 -2.59 9.01
CA PHE A 194 14.90 -1.98 10.31
C PHE A 194 14.51 -0.51 10.22
N GLN A 195 15.14 0.29 9.37
CA GLN A 195 14.85 1.72 9.25
C GLN A 195 13.40 2.02 8.79
N TRP A 196 12.73 1.08 8.12
CA TRP A 196 11.33 1.19 7.69
C TRP A 196 10.36 0.40 8.57
N CYS A 197 10.89 -0.41 9.50
CA CYS A 197 10.10 -1.27 10.38
C CYS A 197 10.19 -0.81 11.85
N GLN A 198 10.12 0.50 12.08
CA GLN A 198 10.10 1.08 13.43
C GLN A 198 8.73 0.94 14.09
N PRO A 199 8.63 1.05 15.42
CA PRO A 199 7.34 1.07 16.12
C PRO A 199 6.39 2.11 15.53
N GLY A 200 5.15 1.70 15.23
CA GLY A 200 4.12 2.54 14.61
C GLY A 200 4.19 2.66 13.10
N GLN A 201 5.25 2.17 12.46
CA GLN A 201 5.32 2.08 10.99
C GLN A 201 4.48 0.91 10.47
N THR A 202 3.84 1.11 9.33
CA THR A 202 3.05 0.08 8.65
C THR A 202 3.66 -0.22 7.30
N VAL A 203 4.01 -1.49 7.08
CA VAL A 203 4.66 -1.93 5.84
C VAL A 203 3.84 -3.01 5.12
N ALA A 204 4.00 -3.08 3.81
CA ALA A 204 3.40 -4.13 2.99
C ALA A 204 4.43 -4.71 2.01
N PHE A 205 4.25 -5.99 1.63
CA PHE A 205 5.08 -6.67 0.64
C PHE A 205 4.37 -6.81 -0.69
N LEU A 206 4.91 -6.18 -1.73
CA LEU A 206 4.46 -6.29 -3.13
C LEU A 206 5.41 -7.18 -3.93
N GLY A 207 4.92 -7.87 -4.93
CA GLY A 207 5.76 -8.68 -5.82
C GLY A 207 5.12 -10.00 -6.23
N SER A 208 5.74 -10.70 -7.18
CA SER A 208 5.27 -11.97 -7.75
C SER A 208 5.20 -13.10 -6.71
N SER A 209 4.55 -14.21 -7.09
CA SER A 209 4.60 -15.43 -6.28
C SER A 209 6.01 -15.99 -6.20
N GLY A 210 6.38 -16.55 -5.06
CA GLY A 210 7.66 -17.24 -4.90
C GLY A 210 8.91 -16.35 -4.81
N VAL A 211 8.77 -15.00 -4.79
CA VAL A 211 9.92 -14.08 -4.65
C VAL A 211 10.44 -13.94 -3.20
N GLY A 212 9.78 -14.55 -2.22
CA GLY A 212 10.24 -14.56 -0.81
C GLY A 212 9.50 -13.59 0.12
N LYS A 213 8.32 -13.04 -0.26
CA LYS A 213 7.53 -12.15 0.59
C LYS A 213 7.15 -12.76 1.93
N SER A 214 6.57 -13.97 1.90
CA SER A 214 6.18 -14.70 3.11
C SER A 214 7.38 -15.04 4.00
N THR A 215 8.51 -15.37 3.39
CA THR A 215 9.75 -15.61 4.11
C THR A 215 10.22 -14.35 4.83
N LEU A 216 10.19 -13.20 4.15
CA LEU A 216 10.54 -11.91 4.77
C LEU A 216 9.60 -11.51 5.89
N ALA A 217 8.28 -11.71 5.69
CA ALA A 217 7.29 -11.43 6.73
C ALA A 217 7.55 -12.27 7.99
N ASN A 218 7.84 -13.57 7.83
CA ASN A 218 8.17 -14.46 8.94
C ASN A 218 9.52 -14.10 9.60
N THR A 219 10.51 -13.68 8.82
CA THR A 219 11.79 -13.21 9.37
C THR A 219 11.63 -11.93 10.20
N LEU A 220 10.72 -11.02 9.80
CA LEU A 220 10.38 -9.84 10.60
C LEU A 220 9.56 -10.19 11.85
N ALA A 221 8.73 -11.23 11.79
CA ALA A 221 7.97 -11.73 12.94
C ALA A 221 8.85 -12.41 14.01
N GLY A 222 10.08 -12.75 13.67
CA GLY A 222 11.00 -13.44 14.57
C GLY A 222 10.58 -14.88 14.81
N ASN A 223 10.25 -15.23 16.08
CA ASN A 223 9.81 -16.58 16.46
C ASN A 223 8.31 -16.82 16.25
N GLU A 224 7.54 -15.78 15.91
CA GLU A 224 6.11 -15.91 15.61
C GLU A 224 5.93 -16.23 14.13
N THR A 225 5.36 -17.39 13.85
CA THR A 225 5.08 -17.79 12.48
C THR A 225 3.80 -17.11 12.01
N ILE A 226 3.93 -16.17 11.09
CA ILE A 226 2.77 -15.66 10.35
C ILE A 226 2.34 -16.80 9.41
N GLU A 227 1.16 -17.36 9.59
CA GLU A 227 0.56 -18.27 8.63
C GLU A 227 0.24 -17.52 7.34
N THR A 228 1.27 -17.28 6.54
CA THR A 228 1.09 -16.71 5.22
C THR A 228 0.49 -17.79 4.35
N GLN A 229 -0.73 -17.58 3.90
CA GLN A 229 -1.40 -18.49 2.97
C GLN A 229 -0.67 -18.50 1.62
N GLU A 230 0.41 -19.28 1.52
CA GLU A 230 0.81 -19.79 0.22
C GLU A 230 -0.34 -20.67 -0.29
N VAL A 231 -0.89 -20.26 -1.44
CA VAL A 231 -1.80 -21.11 -2.19
C VAL A 231 -1.11 -22.46 -2.38
N ARG A 232 -1.47 -23.46 -1.58
CA ARG A 232 -1.18 -24.86 -1.88
C ARG A 232 -1.87 -25.15 -3.19
N ALA A 233 -1.09 -25.21 -4.26
CA ALA A 233 -1.53 -25.74 -5.55
C ALA A 233 -1.67 -27.27 -5.40
N SER A 234 -2.68 -27.74 -4.69
CA SER A 234 -3.23 -29.09 -4.73
C SER A 234 -4.26 -29.26 -3.61
N ASP A 235 -5.47 -28.78 -3.84
CA ASP A 235 -6.66 -29.46 -3.35
C ASP A 235 -7.88 -28.92 -4.13
N ASP A 236 -8.21 -29.66 -5.17
CA ASP A 236 -9.51 -29.66 -5.83
C ASP A 236 -10.57 -30.17 -4.82
N LYS A 237 -11.12 -29.27 -4.00
CA LYS A 237 -12.46 -29.43 -3.41
C LYS A 237 -12.84 -28.17 -2.62
N GLY A 238 -13.75 -27.40 -3.19
CA GLY A 238 -14.59 -26.34 -2.69
C GLY A 238 -14.69 -26.13 -1.18
N ARG A 239 -13.67 -25.48 -0.60
CA ARG A 239 -13.80 -24.88 0.72
C ARG A 239 -13.42 -23.41 0.55
N HIS A 240 -14.38 -22.51 0.76
CA HIS A 240 -14.22 -21.07 0.74
C HIS A 240 -13.12 -20.68 1.73
N THR A 241 -11.88 -20.59 1.24
CA THR A 241 -10.78 -20.00 1.99
C THR A 241 -11.04 -18.50 2.02
N THR A 242 -11.40 -18.01 3.19
CA THR A 242 -11.57 -16.59 3.51
C THR A 242 -10.26 -15.90 3.19
N THR A 243 -10.19 -15.18 2.09
CA THR A 243 -9.07 -14.32 1.71
C THR A 243 -9.13 -13.06 2.57
N GLY A 244 -8.92 -13.21 3.88
CA GLY A 244 -8.88 -12.10 4.82
C GLY A 244 -7.62 -11.28 4.60
N ARG A 245 -7.75 -9.96 4.54
CA ARG A 245 -6.62 -9.02 4.64
C ARG A 245 -6.40 -8.78 6.11
N GLN A 246 -5.16 -8.92 6.56
CA GLN A 246 -4.83 -8.84 7.98
C GLN A 246 -3.59 -7.98 8.20
N LEU A 247 -3.63 -7.17 9.25
CA LEU A 247 -2.52 -6.41 9.77
C LEU A 247 -1.95 -7.17 10.97
N HIS A 248 -0.67 -7.52 10.92
CA HIS A 248 0.04 -8.20 12.00
C HIS A 248 0.97 -7.21 12.68
N ILE A 249 0.84 -7.06 13.99
CA ILE A 249 1.77 -6.25 14.78
C ILE A 249 2.97 -7.13 15.14
N MET A 250 4.15 -6.70 14.71
CA MET A 250 5.41 -7.41 14.98
C MET A 250 5.90 -7.12 16.40
N PRO A 251 6.74 -7.99 16.99
CA PRO A 251 7.38 -7.72 18.27
C PRO A 251 8.16 -6.40 18.32
N SER A 252 8.64 -5.92 17.17
CA SER A 252 9.29 -4.60 17.03
C SER A 252 8.33 -3.42 17.15
N GLY A 253 7.00 -3.63 17.19
CA GLY A 253 5.98 -2.58 17.13
C GLY A 253 5.70 -2.07 15.70
N CYS A 254 6.32 -2.66 14.67
CA CYS A 254 5.96 -2.42 13.28
C CYS A 254 4.74 -3.25 12.90
N ALA A 255 3.85 -2.71 12.09
CA ALA A 255 2.71 -3.42 11.53
C ALA A 255 3.03 -3.92 10.12
N VAL A 256 2.82 -5.21 9.87
CA VAL A 256 2.98 -5.84 8.55
C VAL A 256 1.62 -6.20 7.99
N LEU A 257 1.31 -5.71 6.82
CA LEU A 257 0.09 -6.05 6.12
C LEU A 257 0.29 -7.29 5.26
N ASP A 258 -0.45 -8.36 5.58
CA ASP A 258 -0.60 -9.51 4.69
C ASP A 258 -1.85 -9.34 3.84
N THR A 259 -1.64 -9.17 2.54
CA THR A 259 -2.73 -9.06 1.57
C THR A 259 -2.59 -10.10 0.48
N PRO A 260 -3.32 -11.20 0.58
CA PRO A 260 -3.54 -12.07 -0.57
C PRO A 260 -4.17 -11.25 -1.70
N GLY A 261 -3.61 -11.30 -2.90
CA GLY A 261 -4.16 -10.62 -4.08
C GLY A 261 -3.55 -9.26 -4.44
N MET A 262 -2.53 -8.76 -3.73
CA MET A 262 -1.69 -7.66 -4.25
C MET A 262 -0.78 -8.09 -5.41
N ARG A 263 -0.90 -9.34 -5.86
CA ARG A 263 -0.14 -9.91 -6.98
C ARG A 263 -0.59 -9.40 -8.34
N GLU A 264 -1.85 -8.98 -8.46
CA GLU A 264 -2.52 -8.60 -9.72
C GLU A 264 -3.06 -7.17 -9.66
N LEU A 265 -2.23 -6.24 -9.15
CA LEU A 265 -2.60 -4.83 -9.17
C LEU A 265 -2.53 -4.32 -10.61
N GLN A 266 -3.68 -4.01 -11.20
CA GLN A 266 -3.76 -3.32 -12.48
C GLN A 266 -3.57 -1.83 -12.28
N LEU A 267 -2.73 -1.21 -13.11
CA LEU A 267 -2.61 0.24 -13.15
C LEU A 267 -3.97 0.85 -13.50
N THR A 268 -4.42 1.77 -12.68
CA THR A 268 -5.65 2.51 -12.92
C THR A 268 -5.58 3.80 -12.15
N ASP A 269 -5.68 4.92 -12.86
CA ASP A 269 -5.64 6.25 -12.26
C ASP A 269 -4.34 6.47 -11.46
N VAL A 270 -3.19 6.16 -12.11
CA VAL A 270 -1.85 6.20 -11.51
C VAL A 270 -0.95 7.26 -12.17
N SER A 271 -1.56 8.33 -12.66
CA SER A 271 -0.85 9.38 -13.41
C SER A 271 0.24 10.06 -12.58
N ILE A 272 -0.04 10.40 -11.32
CA ILE A 272 0.92 11.03 -10.40
C ILE A 272 2.09 10.07 -10.11
N GLY A 273 1.76 8.83 -9.80
CA GLY A 273 2.79 7.81 -9.54
C GLY A 273 3.68 7.52 -10.73
N LEU A 274 3.15 7.58 -11.97
CA LEU A 274 3.95 7.47 -13.19
C LEU A 274 4.85 8.70 -13.39
N GLU A 275 4.34 9.91 -13.12
CA GLU A 275 5.14 11.14 -13.20
C GLU A 275 6.32 11.10 -12.22
N GLU A 276 6.13 10.62 -11.01
CA GLU A 276 7.21 10.48 -10.02
C GLU A 276 8.21 9.37 -10.39
N THR A 277 7.72 8.22 -10.85
CA THR A 277 8.56 7.08 -11.24
C THR A 277 9.45 7.41 -12.43
N PHE A 278 8.93 8.19 -13.37
CA PHE A 278 9.60 8.63 -14.60
C PHE A 278 9.82 10.14 -14.63
N ALA A 279 10.17 10.73 -13.49
CA ALA A 279 10.32 12.18 -13.35
C ALA A 279 11.31 12.79 -14.35
N ASP A 280 12.36 12.04 -14.73
CA ASP A 280 13.32 12.39 -15.76
C ASP A 280 12.67 12.53 -17.15
N LEU A 281 11.85 11.57 -17.54
CA LEU A 281 11.11 11.58 -18.82
C LEU A 281 9.98 12.60 -18.80
N HIS A 282 9.28 12.74 -17.68
CA HIS A 282 8.24 13.76 -17.52
C HIS A 282 8.81 15.18 -17.67
N ALA A 283 9.94 15.48 -17.02
CA ALA A 283 10.62 16.76 -17.18
C ALA A 283 11.08 17.04 -18.63
N LEU A 284 11.56 16.00 -19.35
CA LEU A 284 11.92 16.12 -20.76
C LEU A 284 10.70 16.40 -21.65
N ARG A 285 9.57 15.70 -21.40
CA ARG A 285 8.32 15.90 -22.13
C ARG A 285 7.84 17.35 -22.11
N GLN A 286 7.97 18.03 -20.98
CA GLN A 286 7.58 19.44 -20.84
C GLN A 286 8.37 20.39 -21.75
N ASN A 287 9.55 19.95 -22.24
CA ASN A 287 10.42 20.72 -23.13
C ASN A 287 10.24 20.33 -24.62
N CYS A 288 9.29 19.45 -24.95
CA CYS A 288 8.95 19.16 -26.34
C CYS A 288 8.23 20.36 -26.97
N ARG A 289 8.44 20.56 -28.27
CA ARG A 289 7.78 21.63 -29.02
C ARG A 289 6.25 21.51 -29.04
N PHE A 290 5.72 20.28 -29.09
CA PHE A 290 4.29 20.00 -29.14
C PHE A 290 3.81 19.39 -27.82
N ASN A 291 2.67 19.86 -27.31
CA ASN A 291 2.07 19.37 -26.07
C ASN A 291 1.55 17.92 -26.18
N ASP A 292 1.21 17.50 -27.39
CA ASP A 292 0.71 16.16 -27.73
C ASP A 292 1.78 15.26 -28.39
N CYS A 293 3.07 15.61 -28.19
CA CYS A 293 4.20 14.88 -28.75
C CYS A 293 4.16 13.39 -28.35
N ALA A 294 4.14 12.52 -29.35
CA ALA A 294 4.18 11.07 -29.18
C ALA A 294 5.62 10.53 -28.96
N HIS A 295 6.64 11.40 -29.09
CA HIS A 295 8.06 11.09 -28.94
C HIS A 295 8.58 10.05 -29.94
N ASP A 296 8.03 10.02 -31.16
CA ASP A 296 8.47 9.11 -32.24
C ASP A 296 9.32 9.86 -33.28
N LYS A 297 8.69 10.70 -34.14
CA LYS A 297 9.34 11.39 -35.25
C LYS A 297 9.12 12.92 -35.25
N GLU A 298 8.51 13.44 -34.22
CA GLU A 298 8.21 14.88 -34.15
C GLU A 298 9.50 15.72 -34.09
N PRO A 299 9.55 16.80 -34.88
CA PRO A 299 10.68 17.71 -34.85
C PRO A 299 10.79 18.38 -33.49
N ASP A 300 12.00 18.63 -33.05
CA ASP A 300 12.31 19.30 -31.75
C ASP A 300 11.75 18.54 -30.53
N CYS A 301 11.69 17.20 -30.61
CA CYS A 301 11.31 16.34 -29.47
C CYS A 301 12.47 16.25 -28.48
N ALA A 302 12.29 16.77 -27.26
CA ALA A 302 13.31 16.75 -26.21
C ALA A 302 13.63 15.35 -25.71
N VAL A 303 12.65 14.42 -25.72
CA VAL A 303 12.85 13.02 -25.34
C VAL A 303 13.73 12.31 -26.37
N GLN A 304 13.50 12.49 -27.68
CA GLN A 304 14.34 11.95 -28.75
C GLN A 304 15.77 12.52 -28.73
N ALA A 305 15.91 13.82 -28.45
CA ALA A 305 17.21 14.44 -28.26
C ALA A 305 17.98 13.83 -27.06
N ALA A 306 17.28 13.53 -25.97
CA ALA A 306 17.86 12.87 -24.82
C ALA A 306 18.28 11.42 -25.10
N ILE A 307 17.55 10.68 -25.92
CA ILE A 307 17.93 9.34 -26.40
C ILE A 307 19.17 9.43 -27.28
N THR A 308 19.19 10.33 -28.26
CA THR A 308 20.32 10.53 -29.18
C THR A 308 21.60 10.90 -28.42
N SER A 309 21.48 11.67 -27.33
CA SER A 309 22.62 12.04 -26.48
C SER A 309 23.01 10.98 -25.45
N GLY A 310 22.31 9.83 -25.39
CA GLY A 310 22.58 8.76 -24.42
C GLY A 310 22.13 9.05 -22.98
N LYS A 311 21.37 10.11 -22.73
CA LYS A 311 20.84 10.45 -21.39
C LYS A 311 19.66 9.54 -21.00
N VAL A 312 18.93 9.03 -21.96
CA VAL A 312 17.79 8.11 -21.78
C VAL A 312 17.98 6.90 -22.70
N ASP A 313 17.75 5.69 -22.18
CA ASP A 313 17.75 4.50 -23.03
C ASP A 313 16.38 4.26 -23.68
N VAL A 314 16.40 3.71 -24.88
CA VAL A 314 15.19 3.37 -25.67
C VAL A 314 14.26 2.42 -24.88
N PRO A 315 14.74 1.33 -24.25
CA PRO A 315 13.91 0.46 -23.45
C PRO A 315 13.19 1.18 -22.29
N ARG A 316 13.82 2.16 -21.63
CA ARG A 316 13.17 2.96 -20.56
C ARG A 316 12.02 3.80 -21.11
N MET A 317 12.23 4.49 -22.23
CA MET A 317 11.17 5.26 -22.90
C MET A 317 10.00 4.35 -23.30
N GLN A 318 10.28 3.20 -23.90
CA GLN A 318 9.24 2.26 -24.33
C GLN A 318 8.40 1.74 -23.13
N ARG A 319 9.05 1.43 -22.00
CA ARG A 319 8.34 1.01 -20.80
C ARG A 319 7.44 2.12 -20.25
N TRP A 320 7.94 3.37 -20.21
CA TRP A 320 7.15 4.53 -19.82
C TRP A 320 5.91 4.71 -20.69
N LEU A 321 6.07 4.77 -22.03
CA LEU A 321 4.96 4.92 -22.97
C LEU A 321 3.93 3.79 -22.82
N LYS A 322 4.39 2.56 -22.62
CA LYS A 322 3.50 1.41 -22.42
C LYS A 322 2.67 1.56 -21.13
N LEU A 323 3.28 1.98 -20.02
CA LEU A 323 2.56 2.16 -18.74
C LEU A 323 1.58 3.33 -18.80
N VAL A 324 1.95 4.45 -19.45
CA VAL A 324 1.06 5.59 -19.69
C VAL A 324 -0.13 5.19 -20.57
N ALA A 325 0.09 4.45 -21.64
CA ALA A 325 -0.99 3.98 -22.51
C ALA A 325 -1.94 3.03 -21.78
N GLU A 326 -1.41 2.13 -20.95
CA GLU A 326 -2.19 1.21 -20.13
C GLU A 326 -3.05 1.97 -19.12
N ASP A 327 -2.51 2.99 -18.44
CA ASP A 327 -3.24 3.80 -17.49
C ASP A 327 -4.37 4.59 -18.16
N VAL A 328 -4.09 5.26 -19.27
CA VAL A 328 -5.08 6.01 -20.06
C VAL A 328 -6.23 5.12 -20.52
N GLU A 329 -5.94 3.92 -21.05
CA GLU A 329 -6.96 2.96 -21.50
C GLU A 329 -7.84 2.53 -20.31
N ASN A 330 -7.18 2.15 -19.22
CA ASN A 330 -7.84 1.70 -18.01
C ASN A 330 -8.74 2.79 -17.40
N THR A 331 -8.26 4.03 -17.35
CA THR A 331 -9.01 5.18 -16.80
C THR A 331 -10.20 5.57 -17.68
N LYS A 332 -10.05 5.54 -19.02
CA LYS A 332 -11.17 5.76 -19.96
C LYS A 332 -12.29 4.72 -19.78
N ILE A 333 -11.94 3.46 -19.58
CA ILE A 333 -12.91 2.40 -19.33
C ILE A 333 -13.67 2.66 -18.02
N LEU A 334 -13.01 3.14 -16.98
CA LEU A 334 -13.65 3.52 -15.69
C LEU A 334 -14.64 4.69 -15.87
N ALA A 335 -14.21 5.76 -16.53
CA ALA A 335 -15.03 6.93 -16.74
C ALA A 335 -16.34 6.60 -17.50
N LYS A 336 -16.24 5.81 -18.59
CA LYS A 336 -17.42 5.35 -19.34
C LYS A 336 -18.39 4.54 -18.48
N ARG A 337 -17.89 3.76 -17.51
CA ARG A 337 -18.73 2.94 -16.62
C ARG A 337 -19.39 3.76 -15.53
N ARG A 338 -18.64 4.67 -14.87
CA ARG A 338 -19.22 5.62 -13.90
C ARG A 338 -20.39 6.40 -14.51
N MET A 339 -20.28 6.78 -15.80
CA MET A 339 -21.38 7.42 -16.53
C MET A 339 -22.60 6.48 -16.73
N ARG A 340 -22.36 5.21 -17.10
CA ARG A 340 -23.44 4.21 -17.29
C ARG A 340 -24.14 3.87 -15.97
N GLU A 341 -23.44 3.75 -14.86
CA GLU A 341 -24.02 3.50 -13.54
C GLU A 341 -24.84 4.70 -13.04
N LYS A 342 -24.33 5.92 -13.20
CA LYS A 342 -25.10 7.14 -12.88
C LYS A 342 -26.39 7.23 -13.69
N SER A 343 -26.36 6.84 -14.96
CA SER A 343 -27.54 6.79 -15.83
C SER A 343 -28.54 5.72 -15.39
N LYS A 344 -28.09 4.49 -15.06
CA LYS A 344 -28.96 3.42 -14.52
C LYS A 344 -29.60 3.83 -13.19
N ASN A 345 -28.85 4.41 -12.27
CA ASN A 345 -29.37 4.88 -10.98
C ASN A 345 -30.37 6.02 -11.12
N LYS A 346 -30.19 6.93 -12.09
CA LYS A 346 -31.21 7.94 -12.43
C LYS A 346 -32.51 7.28 -12.92
N ASN A 347 -32.44 6.29 -13.81
CA ASN A 347 -33.58 5.59 -14.32
C ASN A 347 -34.33 4.80 -13.23
N VAL A 348 -33.63 4.12 -12.33
CA VAL A 348 -34.24 3.40 -11.19
C VAL A 348 -34.92 4.37 -10.22
N LYS A 349 -34.30 5.53 -9.93
CA LYS A 349 -34.96 6.58 -9.12
C LYS A 349 -36.19 7.18 -9.78
N SER A 350 -36.19 7.35 -11.10
CA SER A 350 -37.37 7.86 -11.85
C SER A 350 -38.50 6.86 -11.85
N VAL A 351 -38.23 5.57 -12.05
CA VAL A 351 -39.25 4.49 -12.01
C VAL A 351 -39.83 4.35 -10.60
N ARG A 352 -39.01 4.38 -9.53
CA ARG A 352 -39.52 4.37 -8.14
C ARG A 352 -40.41 5.59 -7.82
N LYS A 353 -40.07 6.77 -8.35
CA LYS A 353 -40.86 7.99 -8.16
C LYS A 353 -42.22 7.93 -8.88
N HIS A 354 -42.32 7.18 -9.99
CA HIS A 354 -43.58 6.97 -10.72
C HIS A 354 -44.46 5.87 -10.10
N SER A 355 -43.85 4.84 -9.49
CA SER A 355 -44.62 3.77 -8.81
C SER A 355 -45.15 4.19 -7.43
N LEU A 356 -44.61 5.24 -6.81
CA LEU A 356 -45.12 5.81 -5.54
C LEU A 356 -46.20 6.89 -5.73
N LYS A 357 -46.52 7.25 -6.99
CA LYS A 357 -47.58 8.21 -7.34
C LYS A 357 -48.84 7.56 -7.90
N LYS A 358 -48.88 6.24 -7.97
CA LYS A 358 -50.07 5.43 -8.22
C LYS A 358 -50.51 4.73 -6.94
#